data_7992f4c8d2c731113317b5201a71f727
#
_entry.id   7992f4c8d2c731113317b5201a71f727
#
_cell.length_a   1.000
_cell.length_b   1.000
_cell.length_c   1.000
_cell.angle_alpha   90.00
_cell.angle_beta   90.00
_cell.angle_gamma   90.00
#
_symmetry.space_group_name_H-M   'P 1'
#
loop_
_entity.id
_entity.type
_entity.pdbx_description
1 polymer ?
#
loop_
_entity_poly.entity_id
_entity_poly.type
_entity_poly.pdbx_seq_one_letter_code
_entity_poly.pdbx_strand_id
1 'polypeptide(L)'
;MTGAVEAAAERLAAQGESRPRLGRDPVNPAMVHNWVEAMGDTNPVYTDSDAAGEAGHGEPVAPPAMMQVWTMNGLHGTRAADDPLGAMISVLDEAGFTSVVATNSEQTYHRYLRYGEQVSATGRLESVVGPKRTGLGEGWFVTTRTNWYVGEELVAEMMFRVLKFRPPGAEPPAEEADHTAVLRPVISRDTEFFWEGTRKGELRIQRWGSTLRHPPGPMPPDGDLSAVPDYVVAAGSGTVYSYVVHHHPRVPGKKLPFVVALVELDEGVRMLGELVDADPDEVRIGLPVEVTFLRVDEELTLPGWRIAR
;
A
#
# COMPACT_ATOMS: atom_id res chain seq x y z
N MET A 1 29.51 5.73 11.92
CA MET A 1 28.25 4.97 11.71
C MET A 1 28.45 3.76 10.80
N THR A 2 29.15 3.87 9.68
CA THR A 2 29.43 2.73 8.76
C THR A 2 30.07 1.54 9.47
N GLY A 3 31.15 1.74 10.25
CA GLY A 3 31.82 0.67 10.97
C GLY A 3 30.96 -0.06 12.02
N ALA A 4 29.94 0.59 12.59
CA ALA A 4 29.01 -0.06 13.51
C ALA A 4 28.05 -1.03 12.78
N VAL A 5 27.61 -0.67 11.58
CA VAL A 5 26.78 -1.52 10.71
C VAL A 5 27.57 -2.74 10.25
N GLU A 6 28.82 -2.54 9.82
CA GLU A 6 29.73 -3.62 9.38
C GLU A 6 30.02 -4.59 10.53
N ALA A 7 30.35 -4.08 11.71
CA ALA A 7 30.58 -4.91 12.87
C ALA A 7 29.35 -5.70 13.34
N ALA A 8 28.15 -5.12 13.19
CA ALA A 8 26.90 -5.82 13.47
C ALA A 8 26.64 -6.93 12.43
N ALA A 9 26.90 -6.65 11.15
CA ALA A 9 26.77 -7.63 10.08
C ALA A 9 27.70 -8.83 10.30
N GLU A 10 28.96 -8.59 10.65
CA GLU A 10 29.94 -9.66 10.96
C GLU A 10 29.47 -10.52 12.14
N ARG A 11 29.00 -9.89 13.22
CA ARG A 11 28.47 -10.62 14.39
C ARG A 11 27.27 -11.48 14.04
N LEU A 12 26.33 -10.95 13.27
CA LEU A 12 25.12 -11.68 12.87
C LEU A 12 25.44 -12.80 11.90
N ALA A 13 26.35 -12.59 10.95
CA ALA A 13 26.80 -13.64 10.03
C ALA A 13 27.51 -14.77 10.77
N ALA A 14 28.31 -14.45 11.80
CA ALA A 14 29.03 -15.45 12.64
C ALA A 14 28.07 -16.31 13.48
N GLN A 15 26.84 -15.92 13.70
CA GLN A 15 25.83 -16.73 14.42
C GLN A 15 25.35 -17.95 13.61
N GLY A 16 25.56 -17.95 12.28
CA GLY A 16 25.11 -19.01 11.40
C GLY A 16 23.58 -19.04 11.23
N GLU A 17 23.02 -20.24 11.15
CA GLU A 17 21.57 -20.43 11.02
C GLU A 17 20.84 -20.19 12.36
N SER A 18 19.67 -19.54 12.27
CA SER A 18 18.74 -19.41 13.39
C SER A 18 18.19 -20.77 13.83
N ARG A 19 17.56 -20.82 14.99
CA ARG A 19 16.85 -22.04 15.42
C ARG A 19 15.73 -22.38 14.43
N PRO A 20 15.44 -23.68 14.20
CA PRO A 20 14.30 -24.09 13.40
C PRO A 20 13.00 -23.55 14.00
N ARG A 21 12.20 -22.90 13.15
CA ARG A 21 10.88 -22.41 13.50
C ARG A 21 9.83 -23.20 12.75
N LEU A 22 9.02 -23.95 13.49
CA LEU A 22 7.91 -24.70 12.92
C LEU A 22 6.85 -23.77 12.34
N GLY A 23 6.28 -24.16 11.20
CA GLY A 23 5.05 -23.59 10.69
C GLY A 23 3.90 -23.76 11.69
N ARG A 24 2.90 -22.90 11.60
CA ARG A 24 1.73 -22.92 12.50
C ARG A 24 0.87 -24.15 12.30
N ASP A 25 0.73 -24.55 11.06
CA ASP A 25 -0.11 -25.66 10.62
C ASP A 25 0.69 -26.57 9.67
N PRO A 26 0.38 -27.88 9.62
CA PRO A 26 0.92 -28.72 8.58
C PRO A 26 0.38 -28.33 7.19
N VAL A 27 1.06 -28.77 6.16
CA VAL A 27 0.58 -28.66 4.78
C VAL A 27 -0.81 -29.28 4.68
N ASN A 28 -1.78 -28.50 4.20
CA ASN A 28 -3.17 -28.95 4.20
C ASN A 28 -3.93 -28.58 2.92
N PRO A 29 -4.92 -29.38 2.52
CA PRO A 29 -5.66 -29.18 1.28
C PRO A 29 -6.45 -27.88 1.26
N ALA A 30 -7.02 -27.43 2.37
CA ALA A 30 -7.83 -26.22 2.39
C ALA A 30 -7.00 -24.97 1.99
N MET A 31 -5.77 -24.86 2.49
CA MET A 31 -4.87 -23.78 2.12
C MET A 31 -4.41 -23.88 0.68
N VAL A 32 -4.14 -25.11 0.19
CA VAL A 32 -3.77 -25.34 -1.22
C VAL A 32 -4.91 -24.93 -2.14
N HIS A 33 -6.15 -25.36 -1.86
CA HIS A 33 -7.32 -24.99 -2.68
C HIS A 33 -7.50 -23.47 -2.74
N ASN A 34 -7.46 -22.78 -1.61
CA ASN A 34 -7.57 -21.32 -1.58
C ASN A 34 -6.44 -20.63 -2.37
N TRP A 35 -5.23 -21.18 -2.30
CA TRP A 35 -4.09 -20.63 -3.04
C TRP A 35 -4.27 -20.78 -4.56
N VAL A 36 -4.58 -22.02 -5.06
CA VAL A 36 -4.70 -22.25 -6.50
C VAL A 36 -5.87 -21.46 -7.10
N GLU A 37 -6.98 -21.33 -6.36
CA GLU A 37 -8.10 -20.48 -6.75
C GLU A 37 -7.69 -19.00 -6.84
N ALA A 38 -7.00 -18.48 -5.83
CA ALA A 38 -6.56 -17.09 -5.80
C ALA A 38 -5.55 -16.76 -6.91
N MET A 39 -4.68 -17.73 -7.25
CA MET A 39 -3.67 -17.58 -8.29
C MET A 39 -4.17 -17.92 -9.70
N GLY A 40 -5.37 -18.52 -9.82
CA GLY A 40 -5.88 -19.05 -11.08
C GLY A 40 -5.05 -20.23 -11.60
N ASP A 41 -4.39 -20.98 -10.70
CA ASP A 41 -3.58 -22.15 -11.07
C ASP A 41 -4.47 -23.36 -11.23
N THR A 42 -4.55 -23.89 -12.45
CA THR A 42 -5.41 -25.01 -12.82
C THR A 42 -4.67 -26.34 -12.92
N ASN A 43 -3.43 -26.42 -12.45
CA ASN A 43 -2.66 -27.66 -12.49
C ASN A 43 -3.28 -28.70 -11.56
N PRO A 44 -3.84 -29.82 -12.12
CA PRO A 44 -4.59 -30.79 -11.34
C PRO A 44 -3.75 -31.58 -10.33
N VAL A 45 -2.43 -31.60 -10.47
CA VAL A 45 -1.49 -32.27 -9.54
C VAL A 45 -1.68 -31.82 -8.09
N TYR A 46 -2.22 -30.63 -7.88
CA TYR A 46 -2.41 -30.05 -6.55
C TYR A 46 -3.73 -30.46 -5.88
N THR A 47 -4.71 -30.92 -6.66
CA THR A 47 -6.08 -31.11 -6.16
C THR A 47 -6.73 -32.41 -6.53
N ASP A 48 -6.15 -33.14 -7.51
CA ASP A 48 -6.69 -34.38 -8.04
C ASP A 48 -5.70 -35.55 -7.84
N SER A 49 -6.17 -36.64 -7.21
CA SER A 49 -5.33 -37.79 -6.85
C SER A 49 -4.87 -38.61 -8.05
N ASP A 50 -5.71 -38.70 -9.08
CA ASP A 50 -5.36 -39.47 -10.27
C ASP A 50 -4.28 -38.76 -11.06
N ALA A 51 -4.45 -37.44 -11.26
CA ALA A 51 -3.46 -36.60 -11.90
C ALA A 51 -2.12 -36.54 -11.13
N ALA A 52 -2.18 -36.53 -9.81
CA ALA A 52 -0.98 -36.59 -8.97
C ALA A 52 -0.27 -37.93 -9.12
N GLY A 53 -1.03 -39.05 -9.17
CA GLY A 53 -0.50 -40.39 -9.41
C GLY A 53 0.16 -40.54 -10.78
N GLU A 54 -0.47 -40.03 -11.85
CA GLU A 54 0.09 -40.00 -13.20
C GLU A 54 1.39 -39.15 -13.29
N ALA A 55 1.50 -38.09 -12.49
CA ALA A 55 2.70 -37.26 -12.38
C ALA A 55 3.79 -37.88 -11.50
N GLY A 56 3.56 -39.08 -10.93
CA GLY A 56 4.53 -39.76 -10.06
C GLY A 56 4.49 -39.38 -8.59
N HIS A 57 3.47 -38.61 -8.15
CA HIS A 57 3.19 -38.36 -6.76
C HIS A 57 2.16 -39.32 -6.23
N GLY A 58 2.32 -39.88 -5.04
CA GLY A 58 1.36 -40.82 -4.47
C GLY A 58 0.00 -40.22 -4.09
N GLU A 59 -0.04 -38.91 -3.95
CA GLU A 59 -1.18 -38.09 -3.53
C GLU A 59 -0.99 -36.65 -4.00
N PRO A 60 -2.03 -35.79 -3.98
CA PRO A 60 -1.89 -34.37 -4.29
C PRO A 60 -0.80 -33.68 -3.44
N VAL A 61 -0.08 -32.74 -4.04
CA VAL A 61 1.04 -32.06 -3.45
C VAL A 61 0.77 -30.56 -3.39
N ALA A 62 1.47 -29.86 -2.51
CA ALA A 62 1.36 -28.40 -2.46
C ALA A 62 2.18 -27.73 -3.59
N PRO A 63 1.67 -26.66 -4.21
CA PRO A 63 2.45 -25.86 -5.15
C PRO A 63 3.79 -25.41 -4.54
N PRO A 64 4.93 -25.57 -5.26
CA PRO A 64 6.23 -25.18 -4.72
C PRO A 64 6.29 -23.70 -4.29
N ALA A 65 5.60 -22.82 -5.03
CA ALA A 65 5.53 -21.40 -4.70
C ALA A 65 4.86 -21.09 -3.35
N MET A 66 4.14 -22.05 -2.77
CA MET A 66 3.57 -21.94 -1.42
C MET A 66 4.58 -22.17 -0.30
N MET A 67 5.83 -22.55 -0.59
CA MET A 67 6.82 -22.93 0.43
C MET A 67 6.88 -21.91 1.59
N GLN A 68 6.94 -20.65 1.26
CA GLN A 68 7.00 -19.56 2.24
C GLN A 68 5.73 -19.45 3.10
N VAL A 69 4.57 -19.79 2.54
CA VAL A 69 3.27 -19.65 3.22
C VAL A 69 3.21 -20.50 4.49
N TRP A 70 3.79 -21.70 4.48
CA TRP A 70 3.74 -22.64 5.60
C TRP A 70 4.46 -22.16 6.86
N THR A 71 5.38 -21.20 6.73
CA THR A 71 6.16 -20.67 7.85
C THR A 71 5.92 -19.18 8.10
N MET A 72 4.89 -18.58 7.50
CA MET A 72 4.49 -17.19 7.77
C MET A 72 3.94 -17.04 9.20
N ASN A 73 4.32 -15.93 9.85
CA ASN A 73 3.90 -15.66 11.23
C ASN A 73 2.44 -15.21 11.38
N GLY A 74 1.73 -14.96 10.26
CA GLY A 74 0.38 -14.39 10.26
C GLY A 74 0.36 -12.88 10.47
N LEU A 75 -0.84 -12.30 10.44
CA LEU A 75 -1.04 -10.83 10.43
C LEU A 75 -0.46 -10.12 11.66
N HIS A 76 -0.55 -10.74 12.83
CA HIS A 76 -0.06 -10.19 14.10
C HIS A 76 1.15 -10.94 14.65
N GLY A 77 1.81 -11.72 13.81
CA GLY A 77 2.97 -12.48 14.21
C GLY A 77 4.20 -11.60 14.40
N THR A 78 5.00 -11.91 15.40
CA THR A 78 6.27 -11.24 15.68
C THR A 78 7.45 -12.04 15.09
N ARG A 79 8.50 -11.34 14.70
CA ARG A 79 9.76 -11.98 14.28
C ARG A 79 10.43 -12.62 15.49
N ALA A 80 11.07 -13.75 15.28
CA ALA A 80 11.90 -14.37 16.31
C ALA A 80 13.10 -13.47 16.67
N ALA A 81 13.54 -13.53 17.92
CA ALA A 81 14.67 -12.72 18.39
C ALA A 81 15.98 -13.03 17.66
N ASP A 82 16.11 -14.24 17.12
CA ASP A 82 17.25 -14.73 16.33
C ASP A 82 17.01 -14.69 14.81
N ASP A 83 15.98 -13.94 14.34
CA ASP A 83 15.75 -13.69 12.90
C ASP A 83 16.86 -12.76 12.37
N PRO A 84 17.76 -13.25 11.51
CA PRO A 84 18.91 -12.46 11.07
C PRO A 84 18.52 -11.25 10.21
N LEU A 85 17.44 -11.35 9.43
CA LEU A 85 16.93 -10.23 8.65
C LEU A 85 16.36 -9.15 9.56
N GLY A 86 15.53 -9.54 10.53
CA GLY A 86 14.95 -8.62 11.50
C GLY A 86 16.01 -7.90 12.33
N ALA A 87 17.00 -8.62 12.83
CA ALA A 87 18.11 -8.06 13.58
C ALA A 87 18.91 -7.04 12.75
N MET A 88 19.22 -7.36 11.49
CA MET A 88 19.97 -6.43 10.62
C MET A 88 19.13 -5.21 10.21
N ILE A 89 17.85 -5.39 9.98
CA ILE A 89 16.92 -4.28 9.71
C ILE A 89 16.92 -3.29 10.89
N SER A 90 16.82 -3.78 12.13
CA SER A 90 16.82 -2.91 13.32
C SER A 90 18.12 -2.09 13.43
N VAL A 91 19.27 -2.70 13.20
CA VAL A 91 20.57 -1.99 13.18
C VAL A 91 20.58 -0.87 12.13
N LEU A 92 20.02 -1.13 10.95
CA LEU A 92 19.97 -0.15 9.87
C LEU A 92 18.95 0.94 10.13
N ASP A 93 17.81 0.63 10.77
CA ASP A 93 16.83 1.62 11.22
C ASP A 93 17.44 2.59 12.24
N GLU A 94 18.15 2.10 13.23
CA GLU A 94 18.89 2.90 14.21
C GLU A 94 19.97 3.77 13.56
N ALA A 95 20.59 3.29 12.47
CA ALA A 95 21.53 4.05 11.67
C ALA A 95 20.88 5.05 10.71
N GLY A 96 19.53 5.16 10.69
CA GLY A 96 18.76 6.11 9.90
C GLY A 96 18.42 5.65 8.46
N PHE A 97 18.57 4.35 8.16
CA PHE A 97 18.14 3.76 6.89
C PHE A 97 16.76 3.13 7.06
N THR A 98 15.73 3.96 7.13
CA THR A 98 14.38 3.57 7.57
C THR A 98 13.48 2.98 6.48
N SER A 99 13.81 3.21 5.20
CA SER A 99 13.04 2.67 4.08
C SER A 99 13.56 1.30 3.63
N VAL A 100 12.67 0.45 3.09
CA VAL A 100 13.03 -0.89 2.62
C VAL A 100 12.31 -1.24 1.33
N VAL A 101 13.02 -1.93 0.43
CA VAL A 101 12.44 -2.54 -0.77
C VAL A 101 13.12 -3.89 -1.04
N ALA A 102 12.31 -4.89 -1.44
CA ALA A 102 12.84 -6.16 -1.93
C ALA A 102 13.46 -5.96 -3.32
N THR A 103 14.65 -6.50 -3.54
CA THR A 103 15.38 -6.36 -4.81
C THR A 103 15.54 -7.67 -5.56
N ASN A 104 15.80 -8.77 -4.86
CA ASN A 104 16.04 -10.06 -5.47
C ASN A 104 15.45 -11.18 -4.61
N SER A 105 14.95 -12.22 -5.28
CA SER A 105 14.58 -13.49 -4.67
C SER A 105 14.94 -14.62 -5.63
N GLU A 106 15.65 -15.62 -5.13
CA GLU A 106 15.98 -16.85 -5.85
C GLU A 106 15.56 -18.03 -4.98
N GLN A 107 14.80 -18.96 -5.54
CA GLN A 107 14.27 -20.08 -4.79
C GLN A 107 14.62 -21.41 -5.50
N THR A 108 15.03 -22.39 -4.71
CA THR A 108 15.28 -23.77 -5.18
C THR A 108 14.39 -24.70 -4.38
N TYR A 109 13.60 -25.48 -5.10
CA TYR A 109 12.71 -26.48 -4.52
C TYR A 109 13.31 -27.86 -4.82
N HIS A 110 13.63 -28.62 -3.77
CA HIS A 110 14.24 -29.96 -3.93
C HIS A 110 13.20 -31.03 -4.15
N ARG A 111 11.99 -30.84 -3.59
CA ARG A 111 10.80 -31.66 -3.84
C ARG A 111 9.52 -30.92 -3.53
N TYR A 112 8.43 -31.48 -3.97
CA TYR A 112 7.10 -31.05 -3.55
C TYR A 112 6.83 -31.42 -2.10
N LEU A 113 6.01 -30.60 -1.42
CA LEU A 113 5.47 -30.93 -0.10
C LEU A 113 4.20 -31.75 -0.22
N ARG A 114 4.06 -32.75 0.66
CA ARG A 114 2.86 -33.60 0.77
C ARG A 114 1.92 -33.06 1.84
N TYR A 115 0.66 -33.38 1.71
CA TYR A 115 -0.32 -33.04 2.74
C TYR A 115 0.04 -33.73 4.07
N GLY A 116 -0.14 -33.03 5.17
CA GLY A 116 0.22 -33.49 6.51
C GLY A 116 1.67 -33.26 6.93
N GLU A 117 2.56 -32.87 6.02
CA GLU A 117 3.96 -32.57 6.37
C GLU A 117 4.06 -31.27 7.19
N GLN A 118 4.83 -31.33 8.26
CA GLN A 118 5.12 -30.18 9.09
C GLN A 118 6.43 -29.52 8.65
N VAL A 119 6.32 -28.28 8.13
CA VAL A 119 7.48 -27.53 7.65
C VAL A 119 8.10 -26.70 8.77
N SER A 120 9.41 -26.68 8.82
CA SER A 120 10.18 -25.72 9.63
C SER A 120 11.09 -24.88 8.76
N ALA A 121 11.48 -23.69 9.26
CA ALA A 121 12.39 -22.80 8.56
C ALA A 121 13.52 -22.33 9.48
N THR A 122 14.72 -22.25 8.91
CA THR A 122 15.87 -21.54 9.50
C THR A 122 16.24 -20.35 8.62
N GLY A 123 16.95 -19.39 9.17
CA GLY A 123 17.47 -18.25 8.43
C GLY A 123 18.90 -17.93 8.79
N ARG A 124 19.69 -17.45 7.85
CA ARG A 124 21.03 -16.91 8.10
C ARG A 124 21.28 -15.63 7.30
N LEU A 125 22.14 -14.79 7.84
CA LEU A 125 22.65 -13.63 7.11
C LEU A 125 23.78 -14.10 6.18
N GLU A 126 23.66 -13.80 4.89
CA GLU A 126 24.70 -14.12 3.90
C GLU A 126 25.63 -12.95 3.66
N SER A 127 25.07 -11.75 3.47
CA SER A 127 25.90 -10.56 3.25
C SER A 127 25.18 -9.27 3.55
N VAL A 128 25.94 -8.26 3.90
CA VAL A 128 25.51 -6.86 4.01
C VAL A 128 26.50 -6.01 3.22
N VAL A 129 26.02 -5.29 2.22
CA VAL A 129 26.88 -4.54 1.30
C VAL A 129 26.39 -3.11 1.18
N GLY A 130 27.24 -2.16 1.56
CA GLY A 130 26.94 -0.73 1.48
C GLY A 130 27.96 0.11 2.25
N PRO A 131 27.66 1.42 2.47
CA PRO A 131 26.54 2.13 1.85
C PRO A 131 26.76 2.35 0.35
N LYS A 132 25.70 2.22 -0.45
CA LYS A 132 25.74 2.49 -1.89
C LYS A 132 24.70 3.54 -2.26
N ARG A 133 25.05 4.41 -3.22
CA ARG A 133 24.09 5.33 -3.83
C ARG A 133 23.26 4.60 -4.86
N THR A 134 21.94 4.75 -4.76
CA THR A 134 20.95 4.19 -5.68
C THR A 134 19.97 5.27 -6.11
N GLY A 135 19.12 4.99 -7.09
CA GLY A 135 18.03 5.90 -7.47
C GLY A 135 17.02 6.17 -6.34
N LEU A 136 16.96 5.32 -5.31
CA LEU A 136 16.08 5.46 -4.14
C LEU A 136 16.77 6.18 -2.96
N GLY A 137 18.06 6.48 -3.07
CA GLY A 137 18.87 7.08 -2.02
C GLY A 137 20.09 6.24 -1.66
N GLU A 138 20.76 6.62 -0.57
CA GLU A 138 21.90 5.87 -0.03
C GLU A 138 21.40 4.70 0.82
N GLY A 139 21.96 3.50 0.65
CA GLY A 139 21.47 2.35 1.37
C GLY A 139 22.42 1.14 1.40
N TRP A 140 21.94 0.11 2.07
CA TRP A 140 22.62 -1.16 2.30
C TRP A 140 21.81 -2.31 1.74
N PHE A 141 22.44 -3.17 0.97
CA PHE A 141 21.86 -4.43 0.53
C PHE A 141 22.08 -5.50 1.61
N VAL A 142 21.01 -6.06 2.11
CA VAL A 142 21.00 -7.16 3.06
C VAL A 142 20.53 -8.40 2.34
N THR A 143 21.38 -9.44 2.31
CA THR A 143 21.05 -10.73 1.70
C THR A 143 20.95 -11.78 2.78
N THR A 144 19.86 -12.51 2.79
CA THR A 144 19.63 -13.64 3.71
C THR A 144 19.33 -14.91 2.93
N ARG A 145 19.58 -16.06 3.56
CA ARG A 145 19.13 -17.36 3.08
C ARG A 145 18.16 -17.96 4.08
N THR A 146 17.04 -18.44 3.57
CA THR A 146 16.06 -19.24 4.32
C THR A 146 16.13 -20.67 3.81
N ASN A 147 16.23 -21.63 4.70
CA ASN A 147 16.15 -23.05 4.42
C ASN A 147 14.86 -23.62 5.03
N TRP A 148 14.14 -24.43 4.27
CA TRP A 148 12.94 -25.12 4.74
C TRP A 148 13.16 -26.62 4.84
N TYR A 149 12.69 -27.18 5.93
CA TYR A 149 12.88 -28.59 6.27
C TYR A 149 11.56 -29.28 6.60
N VAL A 150 11.50 -30.57 6.30
CA VAL A 150 10.53 -31.53 6.84
C VAL A 150 11.30 -32.55 7.65
N GLY A 151 11.15 -32.50 8.97
CA GLY A 151 12.09 -33.20 9.84
C GLY A 151 13.53 -32.67 9.66
N GLU A 152 14.45 -33.55 9.23
CA GLU A 152 15.85 -33.18 8.95
C GLU A 152 16.11 -32.99 7.44
N GLU A 153 15.13 -33.26 6.59
CA GLU A 153 15.26 -33.16 5.12
C GLU A 153 15.12 -31.70 4.66
N LEU A 154 16.14 -31.18 3.97
CA LEU A 154 16.08 -29.90 3.29
C LEU A 154 15.18 -30.02 2.06
N VAL A 155 14.02 -29.36 2.06
CA VAL A 155 13.03 -29.45 0.99
C VAL A 155 13.03 -28.23 0.06
N ALA A 156 13.49 -27.09 0.54
CA ALA A 156 13.67 -25.88 -0.29
C ALA A 156 14.62 -24.88 0.38
N GLU A 157 15.12 -23.97 -0.43
CA GLU A 157 15.93 -22.83 0.04
C GLU A 157 15.62 -21.58 -0.77
N MET A 158 15.80 -20.41 -0.15
CA MET A 158 15.59 -19.12 -0.78
C MET A 158 16.72 -18.14 -0.41
N MET A 159 17.35 -17.55 -1.41
CA MET A 159 18.07 -16.30 -1.25
C MET A 159 17.09 -15.14 -1.34
N PHE A 160 17.14 -14.24 -0.37
CA PHE A 160 16.31 -13.03 -0.38
C PHE A 160 17.17 -11.81 -0.08
N ARG A 161 17.06 -10.78 -0.95
CA ARG A 161 17.80 -9.55 -0.82
C ARG A 161 16.87 -8.36 -0.73
N VAL A 162 17.14 -7.51 0.26
CA VAL A 162 16.46 -6.21 0.40
C VAL A 162 17.49 -5.09 0.33
N LEU A 163 17.06 -3.94 -0.17
CA LEU A 163 17.75 -2.67 -0.01
C LEU A 163 17.11 -1.92 1.15
N LYS A 164 17.89 -1.68 2.19
CA LYS A 164 17.53 -0.81 3.31
C LYS A 164 18.17 0.54 3.04
N PHE A 165 17.38 1.62 2.90
CA PHE A 165 17.91 2.89 2.42
C PHE A 165 17.37 4.08 3.20
N ARG A 166 18.14 5.14 3.14
CA ARG A 166 17.72 6.47 3.56
C ARG A 166 17.18 7.16 2.32
N PRO A 167 15.90 7.54 2.28
CA PRO A 167 15.39 8.33 1.17
C PRO A 167 16.25 9.59 1.04
N PRO A 168 16.44 10.13 -0.18
CA PRO A 168 17.09 11.42 -0.36
C PRO A 168 16.46 12.36 0.64
N GLY A 169 17.29 13.05 1.43
CA GLY A 169 16.83 13.83 2.57
C GLY A 169 15.57 14.57 2.20
N ALA A 170 14.57 14.56 3.07
CA ALA A 170 13.40 15.39 2.84
C ALA A 170 13.96 16.75 2.44
N GLU A 171 13.73 17.17 1.20
CA GLU A 171 14.06 18.51 0.79
C GLU A 171 13.53 19.44 1.88
N PRO A 172 14.25 20.52 2.20
CA PRO A 172 13.80 21.46 3.22
C PRO A 172 12.33 21.73 2.98
N PRO A 173 11.53 21.95 4.06
CA PRO A 173 10.09 22.15 3.95
C PRO A 173 9.88 23.08 2.77
N ALA A 174 9.09 22.63 1.79
CA ALA A 174 8.95 23.34 0.54
C ALA A 174 8.68 24.79 0.86
N GLU A 175 9.47 25.70 0.29
CA GLU A 175 9.04 27.08 0.06
C GLU A 175 7.56 27.04 -0.24
N GLU A 176 6.80 28.01 0.28
CA GLU A 176 5.33 28.08 0.18
C GLU A 176 4.83 27.43 -1.10
N ALA A 177 3.98 26.41 -0.97
CA ALA A 177 3.59 25.57 -2.09
C ALA A 177 3.16 26.47 -3.25
N ASP A 178 3.84 26.40 -4.39
CA ASP A 178 3.44 27.17 -5.57
C ASP A 178 2.07 26.67 -6.04
N HIS A 179 1.02 27.28 -5.50
CA HIS A 179 -0.37 26.92 -5.78
C HIS A 179 -0.73 27.04 -7.27
N THR A 180 0.10 27.71 -8.08
CA THR A 180 -0.12 27.78 -9.54
C THR A 180 0.28 26.49 -10.25
N ALA A 181 1.09 25.65 -9.63
CA ALA A 181 1.54 24.37 -10.16
C ALA A 181 0.54 23.22 -9.99
N VAL A 182 -0.67 23.45 -9.45
CA VAL A 182 -1.67 22.39 -9.25
C VAL A 182 -2.11 21.75 -10.56
N LEU A 183 -2.45 20.46 -10.50
CA LEU A 183 -3.05 19.75 -11.62
C LEU A 183 -4.41 20.34 -11.96
N ARG A 184 -4.55 20.81 -13.19
CA ARG A 184 -5.79 21.46 -13.63
C ARG A 184 -6.84 20.44 -14.03
N PRO A 185 -8.09 20.59 -13.59
CA PRO A 185 -9.18 19.76 -14.05
C PRO A 185 -9.48 20.05 -15.52
N VAL A 186 -10.01 19.04 -16.22
CA VAL A 186 -10.55 19.23 -17.57
C VAL A 186 -11.96 19.83 -17.43
N ILE A 187 -12.13 21.05 -17.90
CA ILE A 187 -13.43 21.72 -17.94
C ILE A 187 -14.15 21.28 -19.21
N SER A 188 -15.26 20.55 -19.06
CA SER A 188 -16.12 20.11 -20.14
C SER A 188 -17.43 20.88 -20.13
N ARG A 189 -18.23 20.76 -21.20
CA ARG A 189 -19.58 21.33 -21.27
C ARG A 189 -20.46 20.93 -20.07
N ASP A 190 -20.29 19.71 -19.57
CA ASP A 190 -21.11 19.18 -18.47
C ASP A 190 -20.64 19.66 -17.09
N THR A 191 -19.43 20.22 -16.99
CA THR A 191 -18.83 20.68 -15.74
C THR A 191 -18.61 22.19 -15.68
N GLU A 192 -18.81 22.89 -16.80
CA GLU A 192 -18.57 24.34 -16.93
C GLU A 192 -19.34 25.15 -15.87
N PHE A 193 -20.62 24.86 -15.66
CA PHE A 193 -21.46 25.53 -14.67
C PHE A 193 -20.91 25.42 -13.26
N PHE A 194 -20.30 24.27 -12.90
CA PHE A 194 -19.66 24.03 -11.62
C PHE A 194 -18.43 24.92 -11.44
N TRP A 195 -17.53 24.94 -12.42
CA TRP A 195 -16.31 25.74 -12.38
C TRP A 195 -16.59 27.25 -12.48
N GLU A 196 -17.65 27.66 -13.16
CA GLU A 196 -18.14 29.05 -13.09
C GLU A 196 -18.64 29.41 -11.70
N GLY A 197 -19.34 28.48 -11.02
CA GLY A 197 -19.79 28.64 -9.66
C GLY A 197 -18.62 28.86 -8.71
N THR A 198 -17.60 27.99 -8.75
CA THR A 198 -16.44 28.12 -7.86
C THR A 198 -15.72 29.46 -7.99
N ARG A 199 -15.59 30.01 -9.21
CA ARG A 199 -15.04 31.35 -9.45
C ARG A 199 -15.87 32.48 -8.83
N LYS A 200 -17.18 32.24 -8.65
CA LYS A 200 -18.12 33.20 -8.04
C LYS A 200 -18.30 32.96 -6.53
N GLY A 201 -17.62 31.98 -5.96
CA GLY A 201 -17.78 31.57 -4.56
C GLY A 201 -19.07 30.79 -4.31
N GLU A 202 -19.60 30.11 -5.33
CA GLU A 202 -20.81 29.31 -5.27
C GLU A 202 -20.48 27.83 -5.46
N LEU A 203 -20.93 26.96 -4.56
CA LEU A 203 -20.84 25.50 -4.75
C LEU A 203 -22.10 25.01 -5.47
N ARG A 204 -22.01 24.84 -6.78
CA ARG A 204 -23.14 24.47 -7.63
C ARG A 204 -23.22 22.97 -7.78
N ILE A 205 -24.32 22.37 -7.34
CA ILE A 205 -24.59 20.93 -7.45
C ILE A 205 -25.58 20.69 -8.59
N GLN A 206 -25.24 19.79 -9.50
CA GLN A 206 -26.12 19.42 -10.64
C GLN A 206 -27.44 18.85 -10.13
N ARG A 207 -28.56 19.31 -10.74
CA ARG A 207 -29.89 18.83 -10.43
C ARG A 207 -30.61 18.32 -11.69
N TRP A 208 -31.17 17.12 -11.56
CA TRP A 208 -32.04 16.50 -12.55
C TRP A 208 -33.42 16.31 -11.91
N GLY A 209 -34.38 17.18 -12.25
CA GLY A 209 -35.67 17.18 -11.56
C GLY A 209 -35.55 17.41 -10.06
N SER A 210 -35.84 16.38 -9.27
CA SER A 210 -35.69 16.39 -7.83
C SER A 210 -34.34 15.76 -7.34
N THR A 211 -33.57 15.18 -8.24
CA THR A 211 -32.34 14.44 -7.89
C THR A 211 -31.10 15.31 -8.00
N LEU A 212 -30.34 15.44 -6.91
CA LEU A 212 -29.05 16.10 -6.88
C LEU A 212 -27.94 15.11 -7.21
N ARG A 213 -26.91 15.58 -7.91
CA ARG A 213 -25.79 14.76 -8.34
C ARG A 213 -24.46 15.49 -8.24
N HIS A 214 -23.47 14.82 -7.66
CA HIS A 214 -22.06 15.18 -7.73
C HIS A 214 -21.22 13.89 -7.84
N PRO A 215 -20.17 13.82 -8.68
CA PRO A 215 -19.76 14.83 -9.67
C PRO A 215 -20.79 15.00 -10.80
N PRO A 216 -20.79 16.16 -11.47
CA PRO A 216 -21.66 16.41 -12.63
C PRO A 216 -21.41 15.38 -13.75
N GLY A 217 -22.47 15.03 -14.47
CA GLY A 217 -22.35 14.10 -15.58
C GLY A 217 -23.39 14.38 -16.67
N PRO A 218 -23.17 13.88 -17.90
CA PRO A 218 -23.96 14.20 -19.07
C PRO A 218 -25.34 13.50 -19.12
N MET A 219 -25.54 12.47 -18.28
CA MET A 219 -26.70 11.61 -18.34
C MET A 219 -27.56 11.76 -17.08
N PRO A 220 -28.89 11.84 -17.20
CA PRO A 220 -29.80 11.83 -16.07
C PRO A 220 -29.72 10.51 -15.31
N PRO A 221 -29.83 10.52 -13.96
CA PRO A 221 -29.70 9.31 -13.13
C PRO A 221 -30.80 8.26 -13.40
N ASP A 222 -31.98 8.69 -13.86
CA ASP A 222 -33.16 7.87 -14.18
C ASP A 222 -33.23 7.42 -15.64
N GLY A 223 -32.29 7.86 -16.50
CA GLY A 223 -32.21 7.49 -17.90
C GLY A 223 -33.19 8.27 -18.82
N ASP A 224 -33.93 9.26 -18.32
CA ASP A 224 -34.79 10.11 -19.15
C ASP A 224 -33.95 11.12 -19.95
N LEU A 225 -33.62 10.77 -21.19
CA LEU A 225 -32.83 11.60 -22.10
C LEU A 225 -33.50 12.92 -22.51
N SER A 226 -34.78 13.14 -22.20
CA SER A 226 -35.48 14.40 -22.44
C SER A 226 -35.29 15.41 -21.32
N ALA A 227 -34.79 14.97 -20.16
CA ALA A 227 -34.54 15.83 -19.01
C ALA A 227 -33.36 16.79 -19.29
N VAL A 228 -33.52 18.03 -18.87
CA VAL A 228 -32.47 19.06 -18.95
C VAL A 228 -31.99 19.37 -17.54
N PRO A 229 -30.68 19.26 -17.30
CA PRO A 229 -30.15 19.56 -15.97
C PRO A 229 -30.11 21.06 -15.70
N ASP A 230 -30.33 21.42 -14.45
CA ASP A 230 -29.98 22.71 -13.88
C ASP A 230 -29.06 22.52 -12.67
N TYR A 231 -28.96 23.50 -11.78
CA TYR A 231 -28.17 23.37 -10.57
C TYR A 231 -28.84 24.08 -9.38
N VAL A 232 -28.44 23.65 -8.20
CA VAL A 232 -28.67 24.38 -6.94
C VAL A 232 -27.34 24.92 -6.41
N VAL A 233 -27.40 26.05 -5.72
CA VAL A 233 -26.26 26.53 -4.95
C VAL A 233 -26.36 25.92 -3.56
N ALA A 234 -25.41 25.05 -3.22
CA ALA A 234 -25.37 24.38 -1.93
C ALA A 234 -25.00 25.37 -0.82
N ALA A 235 -25.47 25.09 0.40
CA ALA A 235 -25.10 25.84 1.60
C ALA A 235 -23.59 25.81 1.87
N GLY A 236 -22.91 24.76 1.40
CA GLY A 236 -21.48 24.58 1.56
C GLY A 236 -21.09 23.97 2.88
N SER A 237 -22.04 23.58 3.72
CA SER A 237 -21.84 22.84 4.97
C SER A 237 -21.99 21.35 4.79
N GLY A 238 -21.31 20.57 5.63
CA GLY A 238 -21.37 19.12 5.61
C GLY A 238 -20.48 18.48 6.67
N THR A 239 -20.33 17.18 6.60
CA THR A 239 -19.48 16.42 7.53
C THR A 239 -18.50 15.53 6.78
N VAL A 240 -17.33 15.30 7.34
CA VAL A 240 -16.35 14.36 6.82
C VAL A 240 -16.94 12.94 6.84
N TYR A 241 -17.23 12.40 5.67
CA TYR A 241 -17.70 11.02 5.51
C TYR A 241 -16.55 10.03 5.51
N SER A 242 -15.44 10.37 4.85
CA SER A 242 -14.21 9.61 4.80
C SER A 242 -13.05 10.53 4.49
N TYR A 243 -11.82 10.13 4.81
CA TYR A 243 -10.64 10.92 4.48
C TYR A 243 -9.40 10.05 4.33
N VAL A 244 -8.40 10.60 3.68
CA VAL A 244 -7.04 10.05 3.61
C VAL A 244 -6.03 11.14 3.89
N VAL A 245 -4.94 10.79 4.57
CA VAL A 245 -3.79 11.66 4.73
C VAL A 245 -2.76 11.26 3.68
N HIS A 246 -2.45 12.18 2.77
CA HIS A 246 -1.52 11.95 1.69
C HIS A 246 -0.10 12.33 2.13
N HIS A 247 0.76 11.33 2.28
CA HIS A 247 2.16 11.51 2.67
C HIS A 247 3.13 11.44 1.49
N HIS A 248 2.85 10.60 0.48
CA HIS A 248 3.69 10.35 -0.70
C HIS A 248 2.85 9.81 -1.86
N PRO A 249 3.29 10.02 -3.13
CA PRO A 249 4.37 10.86 -3.62
C PRO A 249 4.05 12.36 -3.52
N ARG A 250 5.01 13.24 -3.82
CA ARG A 250 4.76 14.69 -3.95
C ARG A 250 3.73 14.97 -5.04
N VAL A 251 2.81 15.88 -4.76
CA VAL A 251 1.81 16.38 -5.71
C VAL A 251 2.12 17.84 -6.00
N PRO A 252 2.21 18.24 -7.29
CA PRO A 252 2.46 19.63 -7.65
C PRO A 252 1.48 20.58 -6.98
N GLY A 253 1.97 21.67 -6.43
CA GLY A 253 1.16 22.69 -5.76
C GLY A 253 0.65 22.30 -4.37
N LYS A 254 1.08 21.17 -3.79
CA LYS A 254 0.64 20.70 -2.47
C LYS A 254 1.80 20.54 -1.50
N LYS A 255 1.59 20.99 -0.26
CA LYS A 255 2.51 20.72 0.85
C LYS A 255 2.15 19.37 1.48
N LEU A 256 3.15 18.53 1.72
CA LEU A 256 2.96 17.24 2.38
C LEU A 256 3.18 17.34 3.90
N PRO A 257 2.44 16.57 4.72
CA PRO A 257 1.24 15.84 4.35
C PRO A 257 0.05 16.78 4.11
N PHE A 258 -0.95 16.34 3.33
CA PHE A 258 -2.23 17.03 3.22
C PHE A 258 -3.40 16.05 3.31
N VAL A 259 -4.57 16.54 3.69
CA VAL A 259 -5.77 15.73 3.87
C VAL A 259 -6.71 15.90 2.68
N VAL A 260 -7.14 14.79 2.11
CA VAL A 260 -8.23 14.76 1.13
C VAL A 260 -9.45 14.15 1.82
N ALA A 261 -10.53 14.91 1.90
CA ALA A 261 -11.77 14.49 2.54
C ALA A 261 -12.88 14.27 1.50
N LEU A 262 -13.63 13.20 1.67
CA LEU A 262 -14.94 13.03 1.06
C LEU A 262 -15.96 13.56 2.06
N VAL A 263 -16.61 14.65 1.71
CA VAL A 263 -17.59 15.34 2.56
C VAL A 263 -19.02 14.99 2.11
N GLU A 264 -19.86 14.62 3.04
CA GLU A 264 -21.30 14.52 2.84
C GLU A 264 -21.92 15.88 3.14
N LEU A 265 -22.44 16.51 2.09
CA LEU A 265 -23.10 17.82 2.18
C LEU A 265 -24.50 17.71 2.79
N ASP A 266 -25.00 18.80 3.37
CA ASP A 266 -26.35 18.87 3.92
C ASP A 266 -27.42 18.59 2.86
N GLU A 267 -27.12 18.81 1.58
CA GLU A 267 -27.94 18.49 0.42
C GLU A 267 -27.98 16.98 0.07
N GLY A 268 -27.24 16.13 0.80
CA GLY A 268 -27.24 14.67 0.63
C GLY A 268 -26.37 14.16 -0.52
N VAL A 269 -25.50 14.97 -1.11
CA VAL A 269 -24.47 14.53 -2.07
C VAL A 269 -23.11 14.52 -1.42
N ARG A 270 -22.18 13.72 -1.97
CA ARG A 270 -20.81 13.66 -1.49
C ARG A 270 -19.85 14.31 -2.46
N MET A 271 -18.89 15.03 -1.92
CA MET A 271 -17.90 15.75 -2.70
C MET A 271 -16.49 15.57 -2.13
N LEU A 272 -15.55 15.24 -3.01
CA LEU A 272 -14.12 15.13 -2.66
C LEU A 272 -13.48 16.52 -2.72
N GLY A 273 -12.63 16.84 -1.74
CA GLY A 273 -11.84 18.06 -1.72
C GLY A 273 -10.72 18.01 -0.70
N GLU A 274 -9.78 18.92 -0.79
CA GLU A 274 -8.73 19.09 0.21
C GLU A 274 -9.31 19.74 1.48
N LEU A 275 -8.94 19.19 2.64
CA LEU A 275 -9.21 19.86 3.92
C LEU A 275 -8.03 20.77 4.24
N VAL A 276 -8.26 22.06 4.04
CA VAL A 276 -7.22 23.11 4.09
C VAL A 276 -6.96 23.54 5.53
N ASP A 277 -5.71 23.85 5.82
CA ASP A 277 -5.26 24.36 7.13
C ASP A 277 -5.65 23.46 8.32
N ALA A 278 -5.83 22.14 8.09
CA ALA A 278 -6.14 21.17 9.12
C ALA A 278 -4.90 20.36 9.51
N ASP A 279 -4.71 20.18 10.82
CA ASP A 279 -3.77 19.18 11.30
C ASP A 279 -4.34 17.77 11.00
N PRO A 280 -3.61 16.90 10.30
CA PRO A 280 -4.08 15.54 10.03
C PRO A 280 -4.54 14.77 11.29
N ASP A 281 -3.93 15.04 12.44
CA ASP A 281 -4.26 14.37 13.70
C ASP A 281 -5.60 14.83 14.31
N GLU A 282 -6.13 15.98 13.87
CA GLU A 282 -7.43 16.51 14.31
C GLU A 282 -8.60 15.98 13.45
N VAL A 283 -8.29 15.38 12.29
CA VAL A 283 -9.32 14.96 11.33
C VAL A 283 -9.94 13.62 11.73
N ARG A 284 -11.27 13.57 11.72
CA ARG A 284 -12.04 12.37 12.01
C ARG A 284 -13.34 12.33 11.20
N ILE A 285 -13.88 11.13 11.03
CA ILE A 285 -15.21 10.94 10.42
C ILE A 285 -16.25 11.64 11.29
N GLY A 286 -17.21 12.32 10.64
CA GLY A 286 -18.26 13.10 11.30
C GLY A 286 -17.81 14.53 11.72
N LEU A 287 -16.57 14.95 11.41
CA LEU A 287 -16.09 16.31 11.67
C LEU A 287 -16.89 17.31 10.81
N PRO A 288 -17.53 18.34 11.40
CA PRO A 288 -18.21 19.37 10.63
C PRO A 288 -17.22 20.21 9.84
N VAL A 289 -17.57 20.48 8.58
CA VAL A 289 -16.74 21.27 7.66
C VAL A 289 -17.58 22.23 6.82
N GLU A 290 -16.93 23.26 6.35
CA GLU A 290 -17.50 24.27 5.44
C GLU A 290 -16.66 24.38 4.18
N VAL A 291 -17.30 24.69 3.06
CA VAL A 291 -16.61 24.91 1.79
C VAL A 291 -15.73 26.15 1.85
N THR A 292 -14.55 26.04 1.28
CA THR A 292 -13.67 27.17 1.00
C THR A 292 -13.25 27.15 -0.47
N PHE A 293 -12.93 28.33 -1.01
CA PHE A 293 -12.60 28.48 -2.42
C PHE A 293 -11.14 28.93 -2.55
N LEU A 294 -10.31 28.06 -3.11
CA LEU A 294 -8.87 28.26 -3.29
C LEU A 294 -8.61 28.82 -4.67
N ARG A 295 -8.37 30.11 -4.77
CA ARG A 295 -8.04 30.76 -6.05
C ARG A 295 -6.64 30.34 -6.50
N VAL A 296 -6.55 29.60 -7.61
CA VAL A 296 -5.31 29.23 -8.26
C VAL A 296 -4.82 30.35 -9.16
N ASP A 297 -5.69 30.86 -10.03
CA ASP A 297 -5.44 31.98 -10.93
C ASP A 297 -6.76 32.67 -11.35
N GLU A 298 -6.75 33.42 -12.45
CA GLU A 298 -7.96 34.12 -12.96
C GLU A 298 -9.01 33.15 -13.54
N GLU A 299 -8.57 31.98 -14.01
CA GLU A 299 -9.44 31.01 -14.70
C GLU A 299 -9.90 29.87 -13.80
N LEU A 300 -9.13 29.54 -12.73
CA LEU A 300 -9.37 28.39 -11.90
C LEU A 300 -9.47 28.73 -10.41
N THR A 301 -10.57 28.36 -9.81
CA THR A 301 -10.77 28.32 -8.36
C THR A 301 -11.21 26.92 -7.95
N LEU A 302 -10.47 26.27 -7.07
CA LEU A 302 -10.75 24.93 -6.58
C LEU A 302 -11.59 25.03 -5.30
N PRO A 303 -12.66 24.21 -5.18
CA PRO A 303 -13.32 24.06 -3.89
C PRO A 303 -12.48 23.16 -2.98
N GLY A 304 -12.45 23.52 -1.72
CA GLY A 304 -11.84 22.75 -0.63
C GLY A 304 -12.71 22.84 0.62
N TRP A 305 -12.23 22.30 1.71
CA TRP A 305 -12.96 22.24 2.96
C TRP A 305 -12.15 22.91 4.08
N ARG A 306 -12.83 23.49 5.04
CA ARG A 306 -12.26 23.93 6.33
C ARG A 306 -13.07 23.34 7.47
N ILE A 307 -12.43 23.10 8.60
CA ILE A 307 -13.13 22.70 9.83
C ILE A 307 -14.07 23.82 10.22
N ALA A 308 -15.36 23.51 10.38
CA ALA A 308 -16.35 24.45 10.87
C ALA A 308 -16.02 24.81 12.34
N ARG A 309 -16.00 26.10 12.63
CA ARG A 309 -15.69 26.64 13.97
C ARG A 309 -16.94 26.93 14.77
#